data_b6e586dc22139f6aba43c7c6c9818fa9
#
_entry.id   b6e586dc22139f6aba43c7c6c9818fa9
#
_cell.length_a   1.000
_cell.length_b   1.000
_cell.length_c   1.000
_cell.angle_alpha   90.00
_cell.angle_beta   90.00
_cell.angle_gamma   90.00
#
_symmetry.space_group_name_H-M   'P 1'
#
loop_
_entity.id
_entity.type
_entity.pdbx_description
1 polymer ?
#
loop_
_entity_poly.entity_id
_entity_poly.type
_entity_poly.pdbx_seq_one_letter_code
_entity_poly.pdbx_strand_id
1 'polypeptide(L)'
;MKDKVILITGATSGIGEGCARKFASQGSNLILNGRNIQKLESLKEELEAKYGIEVLTLPFDVRDRKVAAEAISSLKGKWEDIDVLINNAGLVFGLDKEFEGDFDEWNIVIDTNIKGLLSMTRLVVPGMVKRGKGHIINIGSLAGDYAYAGGNVYCATKAAVKALSDGLRIDLVDTPLRVTNVKPGMVETNFTVVRFHGDKERADNFYKGIKPLTGDDIAETVYFAASAPAHVQIAEVLLMPTNQANSFVSYKELSE
;
A
#
# COMPACT_ATOMS: atom_id res chain seq x y z
N MET A 1 12.76 -0.70 14.74
CA MET A 1 12.92 -0.43 13.29
C MET A 1 13.91 0.73 13.03
N LYS A 2 14.58 1.19 14.11
CA LYS A 2 15.59 2.25 14.03
C LYS A 2 16.66 1.92 12.99
N ASP A 3 17.08 2.93 12.21
CA ASP A 3 18.10 2.86 11.14
C ASP A 3 17.78 1.92 9.96
N LYS A 4 16.58 1.32 9.92
CA LYS A 4 16.11 0.50 8.79
C LYS A 4 15.71 1.37 7.61
N VAL A 5 15.90 0.87 6.39
CA VAL A 5 15.47 1.52 5.15
C VAL A 5 14.14 0.94 4.70
N ILE A 6 13.12 1.79 4.63
CA ILE A 6 11.76 1.41 4.27
C ILE A 6 11.37 2.09 2.94
N LEU A 7 11.11 1.31 1.91
CA LEU A 7 10.58 1.81 0.65
C LEU A 7 9.05 1.72 0.64
N ILE A 8 8.39 2.85 0.44
CA ILE A 8 6.92 2.97 0.43
C ILE A 8 6.46 3.47 -0.92
N THR A 9 5.66 2.70 -1.64
CA THR A 9 5.02 3.16 -2.88
C THR A 9 3.69 3.84 -2.58
N GLY A 10 3.37 4.91 -3.33
CA GLY A 10 2.15 5.69 -3.09
C GLY A 10 2.17 6.43 -1.74
N ALA A 11 3.33 6.98 -1.34
CA ALA A 11 3.56 7.57 -0.03
C ALA A 11 2.90 8.96 0.18
N THR A 12 2.28 9.55 -0.84
CA THR A 12 1.82 10.96 -0.80
C THR A 12 0.43 11.18 -0.22
N SER A 13 -0.24 10.13 0.25
CA SER A 13 -1.58 10.23 0.86
C SER A 13 -2.00 8.93 1.56
N GLY A 14 -2.99 9.04 2.44
CA GLY A 14 -3.71 7.92 3.04
C GLY A 14 -2.80 6.92 3.76
N ILE A 15 -2.94 5.64 3.43
CA ILE A 15 -2.19 4.55 4.09
C ILE A 15 -0.67 4.72 3.91
N GLY A 16 -0.21 5.08 2.70
CA GLY A 16 1.21 5.26 2.43
C GLY A 16 1.84 6.39 3.23
N GLU A 17 1.14 7.51 3.36
CA GLU A 17 1.55 8.65 4.20
C GLU A 17 1.53 8.28 5.68
N GLY A 18 0.48 7.59 6.16
CA GLY A 18 0.42 7.07 7.53
C GLY A 18 1.60 6.13 7.84
N CYS A 19 1.92 5.21 6.92
CA CYS A 19 3.11 4.36 7.04
C CYS A 19 4.40 5.18 7.11
N ALA A 20 4.57 6.20 6.24
CA ALA A 20 5.75 7.05 6.27
C ALA A 20 5.92 7.73 7.64
N ARG A 21 4.85 8.33 8.18
CA ARG A 21 4.85 8.96 9.51
C ARG A 21 5.14 7.95 10.63
N LYS A 22 4.53 6.78 10.59
CA LYS A 22 4.72 5.74 11.60
C LYS A 22 6.17 5.26 11.62
N PHE A 23 6.73 4.87 10.48
CA PHE A 23 8.12 4.37 10.42
C PHE A 23 9.13 5.46 10.75
N ALA A 24 8.91 6.71 10.31
CA ALA A 24 9.72 7.87 10.67
C ALA A 24 9.77 8.06 12.20
N SER A 25 8.62 8.01 12.88
CA SER A 25 8.53 8.15 14.34
C SER A 25 9.27 7.06 15.12
N GLN A 26 9.59 5.95 14.45
CA GLN A 26 10.35 4.83 15.02
C GLN A 26 11.83 4.84 14.59
N GLY A 27 12.30 5.95 14.00
CA GLY A 27 13.69 6.16 13.62
C GLY A 27 14.13 5.41 12.36
N SER A 28 13.21 5.02 11.48
CA SER A 28 13.53 4.41 10.19
C SER A 28 13.85 5.47 9.16
N ASN A 29 14.82 5.20 8.27
CA ASN A 29 15.06 6.00 7.06
C ASN A 29 14.06 5.57 5.97
N LEU A 30 13.62 6.51 5.15
CA LEU A 30 12.53 6.27 4.21
C LEU A 30 12.94 6.53 2.76
N ILE A 31 12.47 5.67 1.86
CA ILE A 31 12.40 5.94 0.43
C ILE A 31 10.92 6.12 0.08
N LEU A 32 10.52 7.34 -0.28
CA LEU A 32 9.15 7.68 -0.57
C LEU A 32 8.93 7.75 -2.07
N ASN A 33 8.09 6.85 -2.60
CA ASN A 33 7.68 6.89 -4.01
C ASN A 33 6.26 7.44 -4.16
N GLY A 34 6.08 8.22 -5.20
CA GLY A 34 4.79 8.77 -5.62
C GLY A 34 4.92 9.61 -6.88
N ARG A 35 3.80 10.03 -7.47
CA ARG A 35 3.80 10.81 -8.72
C ARG A 35 3.96 12.31 -8.48
N ASN A 36 3.51 12.81 -7.34
CA ASN A 36 3.53 14.24 -7.02
C ASN A 36 4.80 14.60 -6.24
N ILE A 37 5.76 15.20 -6.94
CA ILE A 37 7.06 15.58 -6.38
C ILE A 37 6.92 16.60 -5.25
N GLN A 38 6.02 17.58 -5.39
CA GLN A 38 5.84 18.63 -4.38
C GLN A 38 5.36 18.02 -3.04
N LYS A 39 4.42 17.06 -3.09
CA LYS A 39 3.96 16.35 -1.89
C LYS A 39 5.05 15.47 -1.29
N LEU A 40 5.87 14.83 -2.12
CA LEU A 40 6.98 14.00 -1.65
C LEU A 40 8.02 14.87 -0.91
N GLU A 41 8.43 15.98 -1.49
CA GLU A 41 9.41 16.88 -0.87
C GLU A 41 8.87 17.51 0.40
N SER A 42 7.61 17.98 0.41
CA SER A 42 6.99 18.52 1.63
C SER A 42 6.92 17.48 2.75
N LEU A 43 6.56 16.21 2.43
CA LEU A 43 6.54 15.14 3.42
C LEU A 43 7.95 14.80 3.92
N LYS A 44 8.94 14.78 3.02
CA LYS A 44 10.34 14.60 3.38
C LYS A 44 10.80 15.65 4.38
N GLU A 45 10.66 16.94 4.04
CA GLU A 45 11.07 18.06 4.91
C GLU A 45 10.43 17.98 6.30
N GLU A 46 9.15 17.67 6.35
CA GLU A 46 8.41 17.48 7.60
C GLU A 46 9.00 16.33 8.44
N LEU A 47 9.21 15.16 7.83
CA LEU A 47 9.65 13.96 8.55
C LEU A 47 11.11 14.07 9.01
N GLU A 48 11.98 14.64 8.18
CA GLU A 48 13.39 14.90 8.53
C GLU A 48 13.48 15.90 9.70
N ALA A 49 12.74 17.01 9.63
CA ALA A 49 12.73 18.02 10.68
C ALA A 49 12.16 17.48 12.01
N LYS A 50 11.12 16.66 11.94
CA LYS A 50 10.42 16.19 13.15
C LYS A 50 11.11 15.02 13.83
N TYR A 51 11.72 14.10 13.07
CA TYR A 51 12.22 12.83 13.61
C TYR A 51 13.73 12.64 13.47
N GLY A 52 14.44 13.54 12.78
CA GLY A 52 15.90 13.46 12.59
C GLY A 52 16.36 12.23 11.79
N ILE A 53 15.49 11.71 10.93
CA ILE A 53 15.78 10.61 10.01
C ILE A 53 16.21 11.16 8.65
N GLU A 54 16.66 10.29 7.75
CA GLU A 54 16.90 10.67 6.36
C GLU A 54 15.79 10.13 5.45
N VAL A 55 15.37 10.94 4.48
CA VAL A 55 14.33 10.60 3.52
C VAL A 55 14.82 10.83 2.10
N LEU A 56 14.68 9.82 1.25
CA LEU A 56 14.91 9.91 -0.19
C LEU A 56 13.57 9.88 -0.93
N THR A 57 13.40 10.79 -1.88
CA THR A 57 12.20 10.82 -2.73
C THR A 57 12.47 10.18 -4.09
N LEU A 58 11.54 9.37 -4.57
CA LEU A 58 11.55 8.74 -5.88
C LEU A 58 10.26 9.09 -6.65
N PRO A 59 10.25 10.22 -7.38
CA PRO A 59 9.06 10.70 -8.08
C PRO A 59 8.87 9.95 -9.42
N PHE A 60 8.14 8.83 -9.39
CA PHE A 60 7.74 8.10 -10.59
C PHE A 60 6.41 7.37 -10.41
N ASP A 61 5.79 7.03 -11.54
CA ASP A 61 4.60 6.17 -11.58
C ASP A 61 5.04 4.69 -11.60
N VAL A 62 4.53 3.89 -10.67
CA VAL A 62 4.87 2.45 -10.57
C VAL A 62 4.50 1.64 -11.83
N ARG A 63 3.64 2.19 -12.70
CA ARG A 63 3.29 1.61 -13.99
C ARG A 63 4.42 1.73 -15.01
N ASP A 64 5.28 2.73 -14.87
CA ASP A 64 6.45 2.90 -15.75
C ASP A 64 7.62 2.05 -15.26
N ARG A 65 7.69 0.83 -15.78
CA ARG A 65 8.72 -0.14 -15.40
C ARG A 65 10.13 0.31 -15.72
N LYS A 66 10.32 1.12 -16.77
CA LYS A 66 11.65 1.61 -17.17
C LYS A 66 12.14 2.64 -16.16
N VAL A 67 11.33 3.65 -15.87
CA VAL A 67 11.68 4.68 -14.88
C VAL A 67 11.84 4.06 -13.48
N ALA A 68 10.96 3.13 -13.09
CA ALA A 68 11.11 2.41 -11.83
C ALA A 68 12.45 1.65 -11.74
N ALA A 69 12.84 0.95 -12.81
CA ALA A 69 14.11 0.22 -12.84
C ALA A 69 15.33 1.16 -12.78
N GLU A 70 15.30 2.27 -13.50
CA GLU A 70 16.34 3.30 -13.46
C GLU A 70 16.44 3.90 -12.04
N ALA A 71 15.32 4.25 -11.42
CA ALA A 71 15.26 4.80 -10.07
C ALA A 71 15.82 3.84 -9.02
N ILE A 72 15.40 2.57 -9.02
CA ILE A 72 15.90 1.57 -8.05
C ILE A 72 17.39 1.26 -8.29
N SER A 73 17.84 1.15 -9.54
CA SER A 73 19.24 0.89 -9.86
C SER A 73 20.17 2.07 -9.55
N SER A 74 19.63 3.27 -9.45
CA SER A 74 20.38 4.49 -9.10
C SER A 74 20.62 4.65 -7.59
N LEU A 75 19.98 3.85 -6.75
CA LEU A 75 20.20 3.87 -5.31
C LEU A 75 21.65 3.60 -4.97
N LYS A 76 22.21 4.29 -3.96
CA LYS A 76 23.60 4.19 -3.52
C LYS A 76 23.72 4.12 -2.01
N GLY A 77 24.76 3.46 -1.54
CA GLY A 77 25.08 3.35 -0.12
C GLY A 77 23.95 2.67 0.66
N LYS A 78 23.54 3.22 1.79
CA LYS A 78 22.49 2.62 2.62
C LYS A 78 21.15 2.43 1.91
N TRP A 79 20.87 3.23 0.88
CA TRP A 79 19.60 3.16 0.15
C TRP A 79 19.48 1.90 -0.73
N GLU A 80 20.60 1.24 -1.06
CA GLU A 80 20.58 -0.06 -1.75
C GLU A 80 20.04 -1.18 -0.84
N ASP A 81 20.17 -0.99 0.49
CA ASP A 81 19.85 -1.99 1.50
C ASP A 81 18.41 -1.86 2.04
N ILE A 82 17.43 -1.92 1.16
CA ILE A 82 16.02 -1.83 1.55
C ILE A 82 15.66 -3.00 2.47
N ASP A 83 15.29 -2.69 3.73
CA ASP A 83 14.87 -3.67 4.74
C ASP A 83 13.38 -4.06 4.61
N VAL A 84 12.53 -3.10 4.24
CA VAL A 84 11.10 -3.33 4.04
C VAL A 84 10.63 -2.66 2.75
N LEU A 85 9.91 -3.41 1.92
CA LEU A 85 9.16 -2.90 0.78
C LEU A 85 7.67 -2.88 1.12
N ILE A 86 7.05 -1.70 1.13
CA ILE A 86 5.61 -1.54 1.29
C ILE A 86 5.00 -1.22 -0.08
N ASN A 87 4.41 -2.23 -0.70
CA ASN A 87 3.65 -2.09 -1.93
C ASN A 87 2.25 -1.56 -1.59
N ASN A 88 2.13 -0.24 -1.47
CA ASN A 88 0.90 0.44 -1.12
C ASN A 88 0.26 1.14 -2.33
N ALA A 89 1.01 1.53 -3.36
CA ALA A 89 0.43 2.18 -4.53
C ALA A 89 -0.74 1.37 -5.11
N GLY A 90 -1.89 2.00 -5.20
CA GLY A 90 -3.12 1.37 -5.69
C GLY A 90 -4.23 2.40 -5.84
N LEU A 91 -5.18 2.10 -6.71
CA LEU A 91 -6.35 2.94 -6.96
C LEU A 91 -7.54 2.11 -7.45
N VAL A 92 -8.68 2.77 -7.57
CA VAL A 92 -9.91 2.27 -8.17
C VAL A 92 -10.66 3.43 -8.80
N PHE A 93 -11.47 3.15 -9.80
CA PHE A 93 -12.42 4.08 -10.39
C PHE A 93 -13.84 3.52 -10.33
N GLY A 94 -14.81 4.41 -10.20
CA GLY A 94 -16.22 4.16 -10.33
C GLY A 94 -16.84 3.08 -9.43
N LEU A 95 -18.10 2.80 -9.71
CA LEU A 95 -18.91 1.69 -9.19
C LEU A 95 -19.84 1.17 -10.28
N ASP A 96 -19.37 1.20 -11.53
CA ASP A 96 -20.16 0.77 -12.68
C ASP A 96 -20.27 -0.74 -12.71
N LYS A 97 -21.35 -1.25 -13.29
CA LYS A 97 -21.47 -2.68 -13.54
C LYS A 97 -20.41 -3.09 -14.56
N GLU A 98 -19.92 -4.33 -14.45
CA GLU A 98 -18.83 -4.82 -15.30
C GLU A 98 -19.08 -4.65 -16.81
N PHE A 99 -20.33 -4.82 -17.25
CA PHE A 99 -20.71 -4.67 -18.65
C PHE A 99 -20.93 -3.21 -19.10
N GLU A 100 -20.75 -2.22 -18.21
CA GLU A 100 -20.91 -0.78 -18.45
C GLU A 100 -19.60 0.00 -18.22
N GLY A 101 -18.56 -0.65 -17.67
CA GLY A 101 -17.35 0.01 -17.21
C GLY A 101 -16.39 0.41 -18.34
N ASP A 102 -15.49 1.34 -18.03
CA ASP A 102 -14.50 1.89 -18.94
C ASP A 102 -13.22 1.04 -18.97
N PHE A 103 -12.81 0.56 -20.15
CA PHE A 103 -11.61 -0.25 -20.35
C PHE A 103 -10.32 0.51 -20.03
N ASP A 104 -10.24 1.80 -20.29
CA ASP A 104 -9.03 2.59 -20.01
C ASP A 104 -8.83 2.74 -18.51
N GLU A 105 -9.90 2.95 -17.75
CA GLU A 105 -9.87 2.93 -16.29
C GLU A 105 -9.47 1.56 -15.74
N TRP A 106 -10.03 0.48 -16.28
CA TRP A 106 -9.65 -0.88 -15.88
C TRP A 106 -8.17 -1.17 -16.13
N ASN A 107 -7.64 -0.75 -17.28
CA ASN A 107 -6.22 -0.86 -17.59
C ASN A 107 -5.37 -0.11 -16.55
N ILE A 108 -5.75 1.11 -16.18
CA ILE A 108 -5.05 1.89 -15.15
C ILE A 108 -5.08 1.17 -13.80
N VAL A 109 -6.23 0.60 -13.40
CA VAL A 109 -6.39 -0.15 -12.14
C VAL A 109 -5.52 -1.40 -12.13
N ILE A 110 -5.55 -2.20 -13.20
CA ILE A 110 -4.74 -3.42 -13.35
C ILE A 110 -3.26 -3.10 -13.38
N ASP A 111 -2.87 -2.11 -14.18
CA ASP A 111 -1.48 -1.69 -14.32
C ASP A 111 -0.89 -1.18 -13.01
N THR A 112 -1.68 -0.45 -12.22
CA THR A 112 -1.23 0.06 -10.92
C THR A 112 -1.21 -1.04 -9.86
N ASN A 113 -2.35 -1.72 -9.65
CA ASN A 113 -2.55 -2.60 -8.50
C ASN A 113 -1.83 -3.95 -8.65
N ILE A 114 -1.63 -4.42 -9.89
CA ILE A 114 -1.00 -5.71 -10.18
C ILE A 114 0.39 -5.51 -10.78
N LYS A 115 0.49 -4.88 -11.97
CA LYS A 115 1.77 -4.78 -12.66
C LYS A 115 2.76 -3.86 -11.93
N GLY A 116 2.29 -2.77 -11.33
CA GLY A 116 3.11 -1.88 -10.49
C GLY A 116 3.67 -2.61 -9.28
N LEU A 117 2.84 -3.37 -8.55
CA LEU A 117 3.27 -4.20 -7.43
C LEU A 117 4.32 -5.24 -7.86
N LEU A 118 4.06 -5.97 -8.95
CA LEU A 118 5.01 -6.95 -9.50
C LEU A 118 6.32 -6.31 -9.92
N SER A 119 6.27 -5.14 -10.56
CA SER A 119 7.46 -4.38 -10.97
C SER A 119 8.33 -4.04 -9.76
N MET A 120 7.77 -3.42 -8.73
CA MET A 120 8.51 -3.06 -7.53
C MET A 120 9.07 -4.28 -6.80
N THR A 121 8.27 -5.34 -6.66
CA THR A 121 8.70 -6.60 -6.07
C THR A 121 9.89 -7.19 -6.83
N ARG A 122 9.82 -7.26 -8.17
CA ARG A 122 10.88 -7.81 -9.02
C ARG A 122 12.17 -7.00 -8.97
N LEU A 123 12.08 -5.68 -8.76
CA LEU A 123 13.25 -4.80 -8.66
C LEU A 123 13.94 -4.86 -7.30
N VAL A 124 13.19 -5.04 -6.22
CA VAL A 124 13.70 -4.93 -4.85
C VAL A 124 14.07 -6.30 -4.24
N VAL A 125 13.24 -7.31 -4.42
CA VAL A 125 13.39 -8.62 -3.74
C VAL A 125 14.71 -9.32 -4.03
N PRO A 126 15.29 -9.31 -5.26
CA PRO A 126 16.59 -9.95 -5.50
C PRO A 126 17.71 -9.40 -4.61
N GLY A 127 17.71 -8.10 -4.33
CA GLY A 127 18.64 -7.49 -3.39
C GLY A 127 18.44 -7.99 -1.95
N MET A 128 17.20 -8.15 -1.51
CA MET A 128 16.85 -8.71 -0.21
C MET A 128 17.31 -10.17 -0.10
N VAL A 129 17.05 -11.00 -1.12
CA VAL A 129 17.50 -12.41 -1.18
C VAL A 129 19.02 -12.50 -1.07
N LYS A 130 19.75 -11.69 -1.86
CA LYS A 130 21.21 -11.66 -1.82
C LYS A 130 21.77 -11.33 -0.43
N ARG A 131 21.11 -10.44 0.31
CA ARG A 131 21.49 -10.06 1.68
C ARG A 131 20.99 -11.05 2.75
N GLY A 132 20.09 -11.98 2.41
CA GLY A 132 19.43 -12.87 3.36
C GLY A 132 18.56 -12.10 4.38
N LYS A 133 17.97 -10.97 3.98
CA LYS A 133 17.21 -10.10 4.89
C LYS A 133 16.23 -9.21 4.13
N GLY A 134 14.97 -9.21 4.54
CA GLY A 134 13.96 -8.35 3.95
C GLY A 134 12.55 -8.73 4.37
N HIS A 135 11.64 -7.77 4.20
CA HIS A 135 10.22 -7.98 4.41
C HIS A 135 9.41 -7.27 3.32
N ILE A 136 8.56 -7.98 2.63
CA ILE A 136 7.65 -7.45 1.63
C ILE A 136 6.26 -7.35 2.27
N ILE A 137 5.68 -6.14 2.30
CA ILE A 137 4.33 -5.91 2.81
C ILE A 137 3.48 -5.36 1.68
N ASN A 138 2.48 -6.13 1.28
CA ASN A 138 1.54 -5.76 0.25
C ASN A 138 0.26 -5.23 0.89
N ILE A 139 -0.25 -4.10 0.41
CA ILE A 139 -1.56 -3.58 0.83
C ILE A 139 -2.63 -4.19 -0.08
N GLY A 140 -3.21 -5.27 0.41
CA GLY A 140 -4.36 -5.93 -0.17
C GLY A 140 -5.67 -5.17 0.07
N SER A 141 -6.73 -5.91 0.34
CA SER A 141 -8.04 -5.39 0.75
C SER A 141 -8.95 -6.54 1.17
N LEU A 142 -9.93 -6.29 2.02
CA LEU A 142 -11.10 -7.15 2.23
C LEU A 142 -11.81 -7.48 0.89
N ALA A 143 -11.76 -6.54 -0.07
CA ALA A 143 -12.30 -6.72 -1.42
C ALA A 143 -11.63 -7.85 -2.23
N GLY A 144 -10.46 -8.32 -1.80
CA GLY A 144 -9.80 -9.48 -2.40
C GLY A 144 -10.38 -10.82 -1.96
N ASP A 145 -11.15 -10.85 -0.86
CA ASP A 145 -11.84 -12.06 -0.37
C ASP A 145 -13.31 -12.09 -0.81
N TYR A 146 -13.93 -10.93 -0.97
CA TYR A 146 -15.35 -10.80 -1.26
C TYR A 146 -15.60 -9.73 -2.32
N ALA A 147 -16.11 -10.13 -3.48
CA ALA A 147 -16.55 -9.18 -4.49
C ALA A 147 -17.82 -8.44 -4.05
N TYR A 148 -17.96 -7.19 -4.49
CA TYR A 148 -19.15 -6.37 -4.26
C TYR A 148 -19.59 -5.71 -5.57
N ALA A 149 -20.86 -5.34 -5.64
CA ALA A 149 -21.46 -4.74 -6.84
C ALA A 149 -20.70 -3.46 -7.27
N GLY A 150 -20.38 -3.36 -8.55
CA GLY A 150 -19.61 -2.24 -9.11
C GLY A 150 -18.11 -2.20 -8.76
N GLY A 151 -17.60 -3.22 -8.06
CA GLY A 151 -16.20 -3.30 -7.68
C GLY A 151 -15.39 -4.40 -8.38
N ASN A 152 -15.92 -5.02 -9.42
CA ASN A 152 -15.44 -6.27 -10.00
C ASN A 152 -13.95 -6.27 -10.32
N VAL A 153 -13.47 -5.32 -11.14
CA VAL A 153 -12.06 -5.24 -11.54
C VAL A 153 -11.16 -4.91 -10.35
N TYR A 154 -11.59 -4.00 -9.47
CA TYR A 154 -10.84 -3.73 -8.24
C TYR A 154 -10.75 -4.97 -7.35
N CYS A 155 -11.86 -5.67 -7.11
CA CYS A 155 -11.89 -6.92 -6.33
C CYS A 155 -10.96 -7.97 -6.95
N ALA A 156 -11.00 -8.14 -8.27
CA ALA A 156 -10.11 -9.04 -9.00
C ALA A 156 -8.62 -8.66 -8.80
N THR A 157 -8.28 -7.35 -8.85
CA THR A 157 -6.89 -6.94 -8.59
C THR A 157 -6.46 -7.21 -7.16
N LYS A 158 -7.35 -7.06 -6.17
CA LYS A 158 -7.03 -7.33 -4.76
C LYS A 158 -7.00 -8.83 -4.44
N ALA A 159 -7.80 -9.65 -5.13
CA ALA A 159 -7.65 -11.10 -5.12
C ALA A 159 -6.32 -11.55 -5.74
N ALA A 160 -5.90 -10.89 -6.84
CA ALA A 160 -4.58 -11.12 -7.42
C ALA A 160 -3.45 -10.76 -6.44
N VAL A 161 -3.54 -9.63 -5.71
CA VAL A 161 -2.54 -9.26 -4.69
C VAL A 161 -2.43 -10.33 -3.60
N LYS A 162 -3.55 -10.92 -3.17
CA LYS A 162 -3.55 -12.04 -2.22
C LYS A 162 -2.79 -13.24 -2.80
N ALA A 163 -3.16 -13.69 -4.00
CA ALA A 163 -2.52 -14.83 -4.65
C ALA A 163 -1.02 -14.59 -4.90
N LEU A 164 -0.63 -13.37 -5.32
CA LEU A 164 0.77 -12.98 -5.51
C LEU A 164 1.55 -12.97 -4.20
N SER A 165 0.93 -12.55 -3.09
CA SER A 165 1.55 -12.58 -1.77
C SER A 165 1.79 -14.03 -1.29
N ASP A 166 0.82 -14.91 -1.52
CA ASP A 166 0.93 -16.33 -1.18
C ASP A 166 2.01 -17.02 -2.04
N GLY A 167 2.01 -16.77 -3.37
CA GLY A 167 3.00 -17.30 -4.30
C GLY A 167 4.42 -16.83 -3.97
N LEU A 168 4.60 -15.53 -3.72
CA LEU A 168 5.91 -14.99 -3.34
C LEU A 168 6.42 -15.61 -2.02
N ARG A 169 5.54 -15.89 -1.06
CA ARG A 169 5.90 -16.57 0.19
C ARG A 169 6.39 -18.00 -0.06
N ILE A 170 5.76 -18.71 -1.01
CA ILE A 170 6.20 -20.04 -1.45
C ILE A 170 7.57 -19.95 -2.12
N ASP A 171 7.77 -19.01 -3.04
CA ASP A 171 9.03 -18.82 -3.78
C ASP A 171 10.20 -18.43 -2.86
N LEU A 172 9.92 -17.85 -1.69
CA LEU A 172 10.93 -17.37 -0.73
C LEU A 172 11.06 -18.29 0.50
N VAL A 173 10.46 -19.49 0.49
CA VAL A 173 10.41 -20.38 1.68
C VAL A 173 11.79 -20.86 2.13
N ASP A 174 12.74 -20.92 1.23
CA ASP A 174 14.15 -21.28 1.49
C ASP A 174 15.03 -20.08 1.90
N THR A 175 14.42 -18.91 2.09
CA THR A 175 15.09 -17.67 2.50
C THR A 175 14.55 -17.19 3.86
N PRO A 176 15.28 -16.34 4.60
CA PRO A 176 14.74 -15.73 5.83
C PRO A 176 13.86 -14.49 5.56
N LEU A 177 13.39 -14.29 4.32
CA LEU A 177 12.53 -13.18 3.95
C LEU A 177 11.08 -13.42 4.39
N ARG A 178 10.38 -12.33 4.65
CA ARG A 178 8.96 -12.37 5.07
C ARG A 178 8.06 -11.70 4.04
N VAL A 179 6.84 -12.20 3.90
CA VAL A 179 5.81 -11.62 3.02
C VAL A 179 4.51 -11.49 3.79
N THR A 180 4.01 -10.28 3.96
CA THR A 180 2.74 -9.99 4.64
C THR A 180 1.75 -9.36 3.66
N ASN A 181 0.51 -9.83 3.69
CA ASN A 181 -0.63 -9.19 3.02
C ASN A 181 -1.51 -8.51 4.07
N VAL A 182 -1.53 -7.17 4.11
CA VAL A 182 -2.44 -6.41 4.99
C VAL A 182 -3.70 -6.09 4.20
N LYS A 183 -4.86 -6.49 4.71
CA LYS A 183 -6.18 -6.38 4.03
C LYS A 183 -7.10 -5.42 4.78
N PRO A 184 -7.09 -4.13 4.46
CA PRO A 184 -8.03 -3.18 5.04
C PRO A 184 -9.47 -3.39 4.55
N GLY A 185 -10.43 -3.14 5.45
CA GLY A 185 -11.82 -2.86 5.12
C GLY A 185 -11.99 -1.40 4.66
N MET A 186 -13.03 -0.71 5.16
CA MET A 186 -13.28 0.70 4.84
C MET A 186 -12.24 1.60 5.54
N VAL A 187 -11.45 2.30 4.74
CA VAL A 187 -10.46 3.29 5.21
C VAL A 187 -10.77 4.64 4.57
N GLU A 188 -10.96 5.67 5.38
CA GLU A 188 -11.17 7.03 4.89
C GLU A 188 -9.83 7.63 4.46
N THR A 189 -9.68 7.83 3.18
CA THR A 189 -8.48 8.41 2.55
C THR A 189 -8.87 9.10 1.25
N ASN A 190 -7.92 9.76 0.60
CA ASN A 190 -8.13 10.32 -0.75
C ASN A 190 -8.50 9.27 -1.82
N PHE A 191 -8.42 7.98 -1.50
CA PHE A 191 -8.76 6.87 -2.39
C PHE A 191 -10.21 6.94 -2.88
N THR A 192 -11.16 7.30 -1.99
CA THR A 192 -12.57 7.42 -2.34
C THR A 192 -12.85 8.65 -3.21
N VAL A 193 -12.10 9.74 -3.01
CA VAL A 193 -12.15 10.91 -3.89
C VAL A 193 -11.66 10.55 -5.30
N VAL A 194 -10.57 9.77 -5.41
CA VAL A 194 -10.07 9.25 -6.70
C VAL A 194 -11.10 8.34 -7.35
N ARG A 195 -11.73 7.44 -6.58
CA ARG A 195 -12.79 6.54 -7.07
C ARG A 195 -13.91 7.30 -7.77
N PHE A 196 -14.31 8.44 -7.21
CA PHE A 196 -15.41 9.26 -7.74
C PHE A 196 -14.92 10.46 -8.56
N HIS A 197 -13.75 10.36 -9.22
CA HIS A 197 -13.20 11.37 -10.15
C HIS A 197 -13.13 12.79 -9.56
N GLY A 198 -12.87 12.91 -8.25
CA GLY A 198 -12.76 14.19 -7.55
C GLY A 198 -14.07 14.67 -6.91
N ASP A 199 -15.17 13.95 -7.06
CA ASP A 199 -16.45 14.25 -6.40
C ASP A 199 -16.34 13.99 -4.88
N LYS A 200 -16.02 15.06 -4.15
CA LYS A 200 -15.85 15.01 -2.70
C LYS A 200 -17.15 14.73 -1.96
N GLU A 201 -18.27 15.29 -2.42
CA GLU A 201 -19.58 15.09 -1.78
C GLU A 201 -19.97 13.61 -1.82
N ARG A 202 -19.79 12.97 -2.97
CA ARG A 202 -20.02 11.53 -3.13
C ARG A 202 -19.05 10.70 -2.29
N ALA A 203 -17.80 11.13 -2.18
CA ALA A 203 -16.79 10.46 -1.36
C ALA A 203 -17.14 10.54 0.14
N ASP A 204 -17.54 11.71 0.63
CA ASP A 204 -17.92 11.93 2.03
C ASP A 204 -19.20 11.14 2.38
N ASN A 205 -20.19 11.12 1.48
CA ASN A 205 -21.44 10.36 1.65
C ASN A 205 -21.20 8.83 1.67
N PHE A 206 -20.09 8.34 1.08
CA PHE A 206 -19.76 6.92 1.07
C PHE A 206 -19.59 6.34 2.49
N TYR A 207 -19.01 7.13 3.40
CA TYR A 207 -18.76 6.74 4.79
C TYR A 207 -19.85 7.16 5.77
N LYS A 208 -20.90 7.85 5.31
CA LYS A 208 -21.97 8.36 6.20
C LYS A 208 -22.57 7.23 7.06
N GLY A 209 -22.57 7.44 8.38
CA GLY A 209 -23.07 6.48 9.36
C GLY A 209 -22.07 5.34 9.68
N ILE A 210 -20.85 5.41 9.20
CA ILE A 210 -19.76 4.49 9.54
C ILE A 210 -18.59 5.31 10.09
N LYS A 211 -17.95 4.84 11.15
CA LYS A 211 -16.63 5.33 11.56
C LYS A 211 -15.58 4.49 10.84
N PRO A 212 -15.02 4.94 9.70
CA PRO A 212 -14.05 4.18 8.95
C PRO A 212 -12.72 4.10 9.69
N LEU A 213 -11.84 3.17 9.27
CA LEU A 213 -10.44 3.21 9.65
C LEU A 213 -9.76 4.41 8.99
N THR A 214 -8.63 4.81 9.55
CA THR A 214 -7.74 5.84 9.02
C THR A 214 -6.48 5.22 8.41
N GLY A 215 -5.70 6.01 7.67
CA GLY A 215 -4.37 5.59 7.22
C GLY A 215 -3.44 5.21 8.37
N ASP A 216 -3.58 5.88 9.51
CA ASP A 216 -2.76 5.63 10.71
C ASP A 216 -3.12 4.29 11.38
N ASP A 217 -4.40 3.90 11.42
CA ASP A 217 -4.81 2.57 11.93
C ASP A 217 -4.17 1.44 11.12
N ILE A 218 -4.10 1.61 9.79
CA ILE A 218 -3.43 0.64 8.92
C ILE A 218 -1.92 0.68 9.14
N ALA A 219 -1.33 1.86 9.28
CA ALA A 219 0.11 2.03 9.51
C ALA A 219 0.59 1.36 10.81
N GLU A 220 -0.21 1.40 11.88
CA GLU A 220 0.07 0.67 13.14
C GLU A 220 0.17 -0.84 12.88
N THR A 221 -0.74 -1.40 12.10
CA THR A 221 -0.74 -2.83 11.77
C THR A 221 0.42 -3.20 10.84
N VAL A 222 0.73 -2.38 9.84
CA VAL A 222 1.90 -2.55 8.97
C VAL A 222 3.18 -2.56 9.81
N TYR A 223 3.29 -1.60 10.74
CA TYR A 223 4.44 -1.53 11.65
C TYR A 223 4.51 -2.76 12.59
N PHE A 224 3.38 -3.19 13.16
CA PHE A 224 3.33 -4.41 13.96
C PHE A 224 3.88 -5.62 13.18
N ALA A 225 3.42 -5.83 11.95
CA ALA A 225 3.92 -6.92 11.12
C ALA A 225 5.42 -6.77 10.79
N ALA A 226 5.87 -5.54 10.48
CA ALA A 226 7.27 -5.26 10.16
C ALA A 226 8.20 -5.49 11.35
N SER A 227 7.77 -5.13 12.56
CA SER A 227 8.56 -5.22 13.79
C SER A 227 8.55 -6.58 14.47
N ALA A 228 7.78 -7.54 13.98
CA ALA A 228 7.77 -8.91 14.48
C ALA A 228 9.18 -9.55 14.42
N PRO A 229 9.52 -10.48 15.32
CA PRO A 229 10.79 -11.20 15.30
C PRO A 229 11.07 -11.84 13.92
N ALA A 230 12.32 -11.91 13.51
CA ALA A 230 12.72 -12.34 12.16
C ALA A 230 12.18 -13.73 11.75
N HIS A 231 12.01 -14.64 12.69
CA HIS A 231 11.47 -15.98 12.46
C HIS A 231 9.94 -16.06 12.46
N VAL A 232 9.26 -14.92 12.73
CA VAL A 232 7.78 -14.86 12.77
C VAL A 232 7.26 -14.35 11.43
N GLN A 233 6.56 -15.23 10.73
CA GLN A 233 5.86 -14.92 9.49
C GLN A 233 4.41 -14.53 9.80
N ILE A 234 4.09 -13.24 9.79
CA ILE A 234 2.70 -12.76 9.78
C ILE A 234 2.26 -12.77 8.33
N ALA A 235 1.55 -13.83 7.92
CA ALA A 235 1.23 -14.04 6.52
C ALA A 235 0.16 -13.09 6.02
N GLU A 236 -0.88 -12.87 6.84
CA GLU A 236 -2.04 -12.06 6.47
C GLU A 236 -2.65 -11.39 7.70
N VAL A 237 -3.11 -10.15 7.55
CA VAL A 237 -3.87 -9.44 8.58
C VAL A 237 -5.07 -8.74 7.93
N LEU A 238 -6.26 -9.03 8.43
CA LEU A 238 -7.51 -8.38 8.05
C LEU A 238 -7.93 -7.38 9.13
N LEU A 239 -8.16 -6.12 8.74
CA LEU A 239 -8.67 -5.07 9.62
C LEU A 239 -9.95 -4.48 9.05
N MET A 240 -10.94 -4.31 9.92
CA MET A 240 -12.21 -3.68 9.56
C MET A 240 -12.64 -2.70 10.64
N PRO A 241 -13.41 -1.65 10.29
CA PRO A 241 -14.18 -0.92 11.29
C PRO A 241 -15.06 -1.88 12.09
N THR A 242 -15.32 -1.58 13.36
CA THR A 242 -16.12 -2.44 14.24
C THR A 242 -17.56 -2.68 13.75
N ASN A 243 -18.05 -1.76 12.93
CA ASN A 243 -19.38 -1.83 12.31
C ASN A 243 -19.37 -2.34 10.86
N GLN A 244 -18.27 -2.95 10.40
CA GLN A 244 -18.18 -3.62 9.11
C GLN A 244 -17.92 -5.12 9.32
N ALA A 245 -18.80 -5.98 8.78
CA ALA A 245 -18.65 -7.44 8.87
C ALA A 245 -17.95 -8.06 7.65
N ASN A 246 -18.15 -7.50 6.45
CA ASN A 246 -17.50 -7.90 5.19
C ASN A 246 -17.62 -6.79 4.15
N SER A 247 -17.34 -7.07 2.87
CA SER A 247 -17.34 -6.05 1.80
C SER A 247 -18.72 -5.44 1.50
N PHE A 248 -19.80 -6.06 1.92
CA PHE A 248 -21.19 -5.64 1.61
C PHE A 248 -22.11 -5.59 2.82
N VAL A 249 -21.68 -6.01 3.99
CA VAL A 249 -22.45 -5.93 5.24
C VAL A 249 -21.77 -4.99 6.21
N SER A 250 -22.43 -3.88 6.48
CA SER A 250 -22.02 -2.92 7.51
C SER A 250 -23.25 -2.35 8.21
N TYR A 251 -23.13 -2.04 9.48
CA TYR A 251 -24.13 -1.30 10.22
C TYR A 251 -23.85 0.19 10.11
N LYS A 252 -24.87 0.96 9.67
CA LYS A 252 -24.79 2.42 9.57
C LYS A 252 -25.63 3.07 10.67
N GLU A 253 -24.98 3.84 11.53
CA GLU A 253 -25.69 4.73 12.44
C GLU A 253 -26.22 5.92 11.63
N LEU A 254 -27.51 5.91 11.32
CA LEU A 254 -28.16 7.07 10.74
C LEU A 254 -28.54 8.00 11.91
N SER A 255 -27.94 9.20 11.97
CA SER A 255 -28.45 10.27 12.85
C SER A 255 -29.90 10.56 12.47
N GLU A 256 -30.80 10.53 13.45
CA GLU A 256 -32.17 11.01 13.34
C GLU A 256 -32.24 12.48 12.88
#